data_f3ff1378f39d604882e3e9ba821df308
#
_entry.id   f3ff1378f39d604882e3e9ba821df308
#
_cell.length_a   1.000
_cell.length_b   1.000
_cell.length_c   1.000
_cell.angle_alpha   90.00
_cell.angle_beta   90.00
_cell.angle_gamma   90.00
#
_symmetry.space_group_name_H-M   'P 1'
#
loop_
_entity.id
_entity.type
_entity.pdbx_description
1 polymer ?
#
loop_
_entity_poly.entity_id
_entity_poly.type
_entity_poly.pdbx_seq_one_letter_code
_entity_poly.pdbx_strand_id
1 'polypeptide(L)'
;MIELMVVVLIIGILIAIALPTYIGARERSADRAAQSSLRTGLAAAMTHWAEAGDYAGFDATVAETTEPSLDWQPAGTQPTGNQITIQAPDTGDPVTELLLVVRSDSGTFFCLGQLPNSPVYVRGQGDWSDVNVTAGCDQGW
;
A
#
# COMPACT_ATOMS: atom_id res chain seq x y z
N MET A 1 21.00 -47.86 -1.99
CA MET A 1 21.83 -46.68 -1.63
C MET A 1 21.90 -45.67 -2.80
N ILE A 2 22.24 -46.10 -4.02
CA ILE A 2 22.28 -45.20 -5.22
C ILE A 2 20.92 -44.60 -5.54
N GLU A 3 19.85 -45.37 -5.39
CA GLU A 3 18.49 -44.92 -5.65
C GLU A 3 18.08 -43.72 -4.79
N LEU A 4 18.42 -43.73 -3.50
CA LEU A 4 18.11 -42.60 -2.60
C LEU A 4 18.97 -41.38 -2.95
N MET A 5 20.24 -41.56 -3.35
CA MET A 5 21.11 -40.45 -3.76
C MET A 5 20.61 -39.77 -5.03
N VAL A 6 20.13 -40.55 -5.99
CA VAL A 6 19.57 -39.99 -7.26
C VAL A 6 18.30 -39.20 -6.98
N VAL A 7 17.42 -39.68 -6.11
CA VAL A 7 16.18 -38.95 -5.75
C VAL A 7 16.51 -37.61 -5.08
N VAL A 8 17.43 -37.61 -4.10
CA VAL A 8 17.84 -36.36 -3.44
C VAL A 8 18.50 -35.38 -4.42
N LEU A 9 19.30 -35.89 -5.36
CA LEU A 9 19.91 -35.06 -6.40
C LEU A 9 18.86 -34.40 -7.29
N ILE A 10 17.86 -35.12 -7.74
CA ILE A 10 16.78 -34.58 -8.57
C ILE A 10 15.99 -33.51 -7.82
N ILE A 11 15.60 -33.80 -6.57
CA ILE A 11 14.89 -32.84 -5.72
C ILE A 11 15.74 -31.58 -5.50
N GLY A 12 17.03 -31.72 -5.26
CA GLY A 12 17.95 -30.60 -5.09
C GLY A 12 18.00 -29.69 -6.31
N ILE A 13 18.08 -30.26 -7.51
CA ILE A 13 18.07 -29.49 -8.78
C ILE A 13 16.73 -28.78 -8.97
N LEU A 14 15.61 -29.45 -8.70
CA LEU A 14 14.27 -28.84 -8.84
C LEU A 14 14.07 -27.68 -7.88
N ILE A 15 14.48 -27.81 -6.64
CA ILE A 15 14.40 -26.74 -5.63
C ILE A 15 15.30 -25.56 -6.03
N ALA A 16 16.52 -25.84 -6.51
CA ALA A 16 17.46 -24.77 -6.91
C ALA A 16 16.89 -23.86 -8.02
N ILE A 17 16.08 -24.39 -8.91
CA ILE A 17 15.44 -23.63 -9.99
C ILE A 17 14.13 -22.97 -9.53
N ALA A 18 13.34 -23.67 -8.73
CA ALA A 18 12.02 -23.23 -8.30
C ALA A 18 12.05 -22.09 -7.27
N LEU A 19 13.03 -22.11 -6.35
CA LEU A 19 13.08 -21.19 -5.21
C LEU A 19 13.19 -19.70 -5.64
N PRO A 20 14.12 -19.29 -6.50
CA PRO A 20 14.25 -17.88 -6.90
C PRO A 20 13.00 -17.38 -7.64
N THR A 21 12.38 -18.21 -8.47
CA THR A 21 11.15 -17.87 -9.18
C THR A 21 9.96 -17.69 -8.23
N TYR A 22 9.88 -18.54 -7.20
CA TYR A 22 8.82 -18.48 -6.20
C TYR A 22 8.91 -17.20 -5.35
N ILE A 23 10.11 -16.81 -4.91
CA ILE A 23 10.32 -15.60 -4.11
C ILE A 23 9.86 -14.37 -4.88
N GLY A 24 10.31 -14.18 -6.12
CA GLY A 24 9.89 -13.04 -6.93
C GLY A 24 8.40 -13.02 -7.29
N ALA A 25 7.75 -14.19 -7.40
CA ALA A 25 6.30 -14.24 -7.59
C ALA A 25 5.54 -13.82 -6.33
N ARG A 26 6.03 -14.21 -5.15
CA ARG A 26 5.46 -13.84 -3.85
C ARG A 26 5.55 -12.34 -3.60
N GLU A 27 6.69 -11.72 -3.86
CA GLU A 27 6.87 -10.27 -3.72
C GLU A 27 5.88 -9.50 -4.61
N ARG A 28 5.79 -9.85 -5.89
CA ARG A 28 4.81 -9.23 -6.81
C ARG A 28 3.36 -9.43 -6.37
N SER A 29 3.04 -10.57 -5.75
CA SER A 29 1.70 -10.82 -5.20
C SER A 29 1.41 -9.93 -3.99
N ALA A 30 2.39 -9.77 -3.09
CA ALA A 30 2.29 -8.88 -1.94
C ALA A 30 2.10 -7.41 -2.37
N ASP A 31 2.86 -6.95 -3.37
CA ASP A 31 2.75 -5.59 -3.90
C ASP A 31 1.36 -5.33 -4.49
N ARG A 32 0.83 -6.28 -5.26
CA ARG A 32 -0.54 -6.16 -5.81
C ARG A 32 -1.61 -6.14 -4.73
N ALA A 33 -1.43 -6.90 -3.65
CA ALA A 33 -2.34 -6.87 -2.51
C ALA A 33 -2.32 -5.49 -1.84
N ALA A 34 -1.15 -4.93 -1.59
CA ALA A 34 -0.99 -3.59 -1.03
C ALA A 34 -1.63 -2.50 -1.92
N GLN A 35 -1.39 -2.55 -3.22
CA GLN A 35 -2.02 -1.66 -4.20
C GLN A 35 -3.55 -1.81 -4.24
N SER A 36 -4.07 -3.03 -4.07
CA SER A 36 -5.51 -3.28 -3.99
C SER A 36 -6.12 -2.66 -2.73
N SER A 37 -5.43 -2.79 -1.59
CA SER A 37 -5.84 -2.17 -0.33
C SER A 37 -5.90 -0.66 -0.43
N LEU A 38 -4.93 -0.01 -1.09
CA LEU A 38 -4.98 1.44 -1.34
C LEU A 38 -6.19 1.87 -2.18
N ARG A 39 -6.55 1.10 -3.21
CA ARG A 39 -7.72 1.41 -4.03
C ARG A 39 -9.02 1.28 -3.24
N THR A 40 -9.12 0.26 -2.36
CA THR A 40 -10.25 0.12 -1.45
C THR A 40 -10.28 1.26 -0.44
N GLY A 41 -9.12 1.64 0.10
CA GLY A 41 -8.99 2.79 1.00
C GLY A 41 -9.39 4.12 0.33
N LEU A 42 -9.02 4.32 -0.94
CA LEU A 42 -9.48 5.47 -1.71
C LEU A 42 -11.00 5.47 -1.88
N ALA A 43 -11.62 4.32 -2.15
CA ALA A 43 -13.07 4.23 -2.27
C ALA A 43 -13.77 4.62 -0.96
N ALA A 44 -13.23 4.22 0.21
CA ALA A 44 -13.72 4.65 1.51
C ALA A 44 -13.60 6.18 1.70
N ALA A 45 -12.46 6.76 1.34
CA ALA A 45 -12.26 8.21 1.40
C ALA A 45 -13.22 8.98 0.45
N MET A 46 -13.47 8.44 -0.74
CA MET A 46 -14.44 9.02 -1.68
C MET A 46 -15.88 8.94 -1.15
N THR A 47 -16.23 7.92 -0.38
CA THR A 47 -17.54 7.83 0.27
C THR A 47 -17.69 8.95 1.31
N HIS A 48 -16.66 9.16 2.13
CA HIS A 48 -16.63 10.27 3.08
C HIS A 48 -16.74 11.63 2.35
N TRP A 49 -15.97 11.82 1.27
CA TRP A 49 -16.06 13.03 0.43
C TRP A 49 -17.49 13.27 -0.10
N ALA A 50 -18.16 12.21 -0.55
CA ALA A 50 -19.53 12.34 -1.09
C ALA A 50 -20.53 12.79 -0.03
N GLU A 51 -20.29 12.48 1.25
CA GLU A 51 -21.16 12.84 2.38
C GLU A 51 -20.79 14.21 2.96
N ALA A 52 -19.50 14.48 3.17
CA ALA A 52 -19.00 15.68 3.84
C ALA A 52 -18.66 16.83 2.86
N GLY A 53 -18.31 16.51 1.64
CA GLY A 53 -17.84 17.48 0.63
C GLY A 53 -16.35 17.80 0.70
N ASP A 54 -15.63 17.16 1.61
CA ASP A 54 -14.19 17.32 1.82
C ASP A 54 -13.58 16.07 2.46
N TYR A 55 -12.25 16.05 2.64
CA TYR A 55 -11.54 15.00 3.40
C TYR A 55 -11.27 15.41 4.85
N ALA A 56 -11.74 16.59 5.29
CA ALA A 56 -11.58 17.02 6.65
C ALA A 56 -12.30 16.06 7.61
N GLY A 57 -11.56 15.55 8.60
CA GLY A 57 -12.11 14.56 9.52
C GLY A 57 -12.09 13.12 9.02
N PHE A 58 -11.60 12.84 7.81
CA PHE A 58 -11.33 11.48 7.39
C PHE A 58 -10.04 10.97 8.06
N ASP A 59 -10.20 10.46 9.27
CA ASP A 59 -9.13 9.86 10.07
C ASP A 59 -9.26 8.33 10.15
N ALA A 60 -8.31 7.69 10.83
CA ALA A 60 -8.31 6.24 10.97
C ALA A 60 -9.59 5.68 11.61
N THR A 61 -10.24 6.43 12.53
CA THR A 61 -11.47 6.00 13.22
C THR A 61 -12.65 6.04 12.26
N VAL A 62 -12.79 7.10 11.47
CA VAL A 62 -13.84 7.24 10.45
C VAL A 62 -13.63 6.23 9.33
N ALA A 63 -12.39 6.05 8.90
CA ALA A 63 -12.03 5.09 7.86
C ALA A 63 -12.35 3.65 8.29
N GLU A 64 -12.08 3.26 9.54
CA GLU A 64 -12.39 1.94 10.09
C GLU A 64 -13.91 1.67 10.13
N THR A 65 -14.73 2.69 10.40
CA THR A 65 -16.19 2.54 10.36
C THR A 65 -16.73 2.43 8.93
N THR A 66 -16.07 3.09 7.96
CA THR A 66 -16.49 3.08 6.56
C THR A 66 -16.03 1.79 5.86
N GLU A 67 -14.80 1.35 6.13
CA GLU A 67 -14.20 0.15 5.55
C GLU A 67 -13.45 -0.66 6.62
N PRO A 68 -14.17 -1.49 7.39
CA PRO A 68 -13.59 -2.27 8.49
C PRO A 68 -12.74 -3.47 8.04
N SER A 69 -12.67 -3.76 6.74
CA SER A 69 -11.83 -4.83 6.21
C SER A 69 -10.34 -4.45 6.12
N LEU A 70 -10.03 -3.16 6.29
CA LEU A 70 -8.68 -2.63 6.25
C LEU A 70 -8.20 -2.26 7.66
N ASP A 71 -6.88 -2.40 7.88
CA ASP A 71 -6.24 -1.99 9.14
C ASP A 71 -5.71 -0.55 8.98
N TRP A 72 -6.38 0.39 9.62
CA TRP A 72 -6.12 1.81 9.50
C TRP A 72 -5.19 2.31 10.60
N GLN A 73 -4.24 3.15 10.23
CA GLN A 73 -3.29 3.77 11.14
C GLN A 73 -3.41 5.29 11.13
N PRO A 74 -3.21 5.94 12.29
CA PRO A 74 -3.26 7.39 12.39
C PRO A 74 -2.10 8.05 11.64
N ALA A 75 -2.30 9.32 11.29
CA ALA A 75 -1.33 10.14 10.58
C ALA A 75 0.06 10.15 11.26
N GLY A 76 1.11 10.10 10.45
CA GLY A 76 2.49 10.06 10.92
C GLY A 76 2.99 8.70 11.38
N THR A 77 2.13 7.69 11.43
CA THR A 77 2.52 6.32 11.77
C THR A 77 3.00 5.60 10.51
N GLN A 78 4.22 5.07 10.55
CA GLN A 78 4.74 4.25 9.47
C GLN A 78 3.99 2.91 9.44
N PRO A 79 3.29 2.56 8.34
CA PRO A 79 2.54 1.32 8.27
C PRO A 79 3.46 0.09 8.26
N THR A 80 2.99 -0.99 8.86
CA THR A 80 3.64 -2.30 8.84
C THR A 80 2.68 -3.31 8.23
N GLY A 81 3.16 -4.20 7.36
CA GLY A 81 2.40 -5.28 6.73
C GLY A 81 0.99 -4.85 6.30
N ASN A 82 0.75 -4.43 5.16
CA ASN A 82 -0.57 -4.10 4.56
C ASN A 82 -1.52 -3.18 5.36
N GLN A 83 -1.01 -2.49 6.41
CA GLN A 83 -1.72 -1.44 7.13
C GLN A 83 -1.77 -0.17 6.26
N ILE A 84 -2.85 0.59 6.34
CA ILE A 84 -3.00 1.86 5.62
C ILE A 84 -2.89 3.01 6.59
N THR A 85 -1.98 3.92 6.35
CA THR A 85 -1.86 5.18 7.09
C THR A 85 -2.49 6.30 6.27
N ILE A 86 -3.35 7.09 6.92
CA ILE A 86 -3.89 8.32 6.37
C ILE A 86 -2.94 9.45 6.81
N GLN A 87 -2.20 10.04 5.88
CA GLN A 87 -1.27 11.12 6.20
C GLN A 87 -1.98 12.46 6.34
N ALA A 88 -1.44 13.29 7.21
CA ALA A 88 -1.88 14.69 7.29
C ALA A 88 -1.51 15.42 5.99
N PRO A 89 -2.32 16.39 5.55
CA PRO A 89 -2.03 17.19 4.39
C PRO A 89 -0.70 17.95 4.50
N ASP A 90 0.16 17.84 3.49
CA ASP A 90 1.45 18.55 3.45
C ASP A 90 1.26 20.07 3.33
N THR A 91 0.25 20.47 2.59
CA THR A 91 -0.07 21.89 2.36
C THR A 91 -0.89 22.50 3.49
N GLY A 92 -1.33 21.68 4.44
CA GLY A 92 -2.25 22.08 5.50
C GLY A 92 -3.69 22.31 5.02
N ASP A 93 -4.03 21.88 3.81
CA ASP A 93 -5.40 21.93 3.28
C ASP A 93 -6.09 20.56 3.41
N PRO A 94 -6.76 20.27 4.53
CA PRO A 94 -7.47 19.01 4.75
C PRO A 94 -8.73 18.88 3.88
N VAL A 95 -9.14 19.95 3.21
CA VAL A 95 -10.37 19.95 2.44
C VAL A 95 -10.20 19.15 1.15
N THR A 96 -9.10 19.34 0.45
CA THR A 96 -8.90 18.78 -0.89
C THR A 96 -7.73 17.81 -1.00
N GLU A 97 -6.87 17.73 0.00
CA GLU A 97 -5.70 16.86 0.00
C GLU A 97 -5.97 15.55 0.73
N LEU A 98 -5.64 14.43 0.09
CA LEU A 98 -5.67 13.09 0.66
C LEU A 98 -4.38 12.37 0.31
N LEU A 99 -3.76 11.73 1.29
CA LEU A 99 -2.64 10.82 1.06
C LEU A 99 -2.81 9.55 1.90
N LEU A 100 -2.88 8.43 1.21
CA LEU A 100 -2.91 7.09 1.79
C LEU A 100 -1.60 6.38 1.49
N VAL A 101 -1.02 5.76 2.50
CA VAL A 101 0.23 5.01 2.36
C VAL A 101 0.07 3.62 2.95
N VAL A 102 0.57 2.61 2.25
CA VAL A 102 0.60 1.21 2.68
C VAL A 102 2.01 0.66 2.54
N ARG A 103 2.39 -0.27 3.40
CA ARG A 103 3.60 -1.06 3.22
C ARG A 103 3.24 -2.46 2.74
N SER A 104 3.86 -2.89 1.63
CA SER A 104 3.77 -4.28 1.17
C SER A 104 4.60 -5.22 2.06
N ASP A 105 4.22 -6.49 2.11
CA ASP A 105 5.04 -7.54 2.73
C ASP A 105 6.37 -7.76 2.01
N SER A 106 6.56 -7.23 0.78
CA SER A 106 7.85 -7.16 0.10
C SER A 106 8.81 -6.14 0.74
N GLY A 107 8.27 -5.22 1.56
CA GLY A 107 8.99 -4.12 2.19
C GLY A 107 8.84 -2.78 1.47
N THR A 108 8.31 -2.75 0.25
CA THR A 108 8.09 -1.54 -0.54
C THR A 108 6.87 -0.78 -0.02
N PHE A 109 6.98 0.54 0.07
CA PHE A 109 5.84 1.40 0.37
C PHE A 109 5.17 1.86 -0.94
N PHE A 110 3.85 1.90 -0.90
CA PHE A 110 3.02 2.44 -1.97
C PHE A 110 2.16 3.57 -1.41
N CYS A 111 1.93 4.58 -2.22
CA CYS A 111 1.06 5.69 -1.88
C CYS A 111 0.02 5.94 -2.97
N LEU A 112 -1.11 6.48 -2.55
CA LEU A 112 -2.21 6.91 -3.40
C LEU A 112 -2.81 8.15 -2.77
N GLY A 113 -2.91 9.24 -3.51
CA GLY A 113 -3.38 10.49 -2.96
C GLY A 113 -4.07 11.37 -3.97
N GLN A 114 -4.65 12.46 -3.49
CA GLN A 114 -5.19 13.53 -4.28
C GLN A 114 -4.46 14.82 -3.92
N LEU A 115 -4.00 15.54 -4.95
CA LEU A 115 -3.36 16.83 -4.77
C LEU A 115 -4.40 17.92 -4.44
N PRO A 116 -4.03 18.95 -3.68
CA PRO A 116 -4.92 20.08 -3.37
C PRO A 116 -5.45 20.72 -4.66
N ASN A 117 -6.74 20.99 -4.67
CA ASN A 117 -7.42 21.66 -5.79
C ASN A 117 -7.23 20.98 -7.17
N SER A 118 -6.91 19.68 -7.19
CA SER A 118 -6.73 18.89 -8.40
C SER A 118 -7.69 17.71 -8.41
N PRO A 119 -8.39 17.46 -9.53
CA PRO A 119 -9.19 16.24 -9.68
C PRO A 119 -8.33 15.01 -10.00
N VAL A 120 -7.02 15.16 -10.07
CA VAL A 120 -6.10 14.09 -10.47
C VAL A 120 -5.56 13.39 -9.22
N TYR A 121 -5.72 12.07 -9.20
CA TYR A 121 -5.09 11.21 -8.21
C TYR A 121 -3.64 10.94 -8.60
N VAL A 122 -2.76 11.05 -7.62
CA VAL A 122 -1.35 10.71 -7.74
C VAL A 122 -1.10 9.35 -7.08
N ARG A 123 -0.08 8.66 -7.55
CA ARG A 123 0.35 7.38 -7.00
C ARG A 123 1.86 7.24 -7.13
N GLY A 124 2.47 6.58 -6.16
CA GLY A 124 3.91 6.38 -6.14
C GLY A 124 4.31 5.15 -5.35
N GLN A 125 5.59 4.82 -5.46
CA GLN A 125 6.23 3.77 -4.68
C GLN A 125 7.64 4.20 -4.31
N GLY A 126 8.16 3.74 -3.19
CA GLY A 126 9.51 4.08 -2.75
C GLY A 126 9.74 3.75 -1.30
N ASP A 127 10.66 4.47 -0.69
CA ASP A 127 10.89 4.43 0.75
C ASP A 127 9.88 5.28 1.51
N TRP A 128 9.75 5.06 2.81
CA TRP A 128 8.82 5.82 3.64
C TRP A 128 9.02 7.33 3.54
N SER A 129 10.27 7.79 3.52
CA SER A 129 10.61 9.22 3.39
C SER A 129 10.12 9.87 2.10
N ASP A 130 9.95 9.07 1.06
CA ASP A 130 9.55 9.55 -0.26
C ASP A 130 8.03 9.60 -0.40
N VAL A 131 7.35 8.57 0.10
CA VAL A 131 5.91 8.38 -0.12
C VAL A 131 5.01 8.90 1.00
N ASN A 132 5.58 9.36 2.13
CA ASN A 132 4.82 9.94 3.24
C ASN A 132 4.42 11.41 3.02
N VAL A 133 4.75 11.97 1.88
CA VAL A 133 4.41 13.32 1.43
C VAL A 133 3.78 13.26 0.04
N THR A 134 2.79 14.11 -0.19
CA THR A 134 2.03 14.11 -1.45
C THR A 134 2.93 14.39 -2.66
N ALA A 135 3.93 15.27 -2.50
CA ALA A 135 4.89 15.60 -3.55
C ALA A 135 5.77 14.42 -3.99
N GLY A 136 5.99 13.43 -3.12
CA GLY A 136 6.76 12.22 -3.47
C GLY A 136 5.90 11.09 -4.05
N CYS A 137 4.58 11.25 -4.05
CA CYS A 137 3.62 10.27 -4.52
C CYS A 137 3.24 10.45 -6.01
N ASP A 138 4.17 10.85 -6.87
CA ASP A 138 3.91 11.16 -8.29
C ASP A 138 4.60 10.23 -9.30
N GLN A 139 5.37 9.25 -8.81
CA GLN A 139 6.25 8.44 -9.67
C GLN A 139 5.56 7.24 -10.34
N GLY A 140 4.32 6.99 -10.03
CA GLY A 140 3.55 5.86 -10.56
C GLY A 140 3.95 4.48 -10.01
N TRP A 141 3.12 3.48 -10.21
CA TRP A 141 3.37 2.04 -10.00
C TRP A 141 2.43 1.20 -10.86
#